data_576271efa26aae5c28a194893d350217
#
_entry.id   576271efa26aae5c28a194893d350217
#
_cell.length_a   1.000
_cell.length_b   1.000
_cell.length_c   1.000
_cell.angle_alpha   90.00
_cell.angle_beta   90.00
_cell.angle_gamma   90.00
#
_symmetry.space_group_name_H-M   'P 1'
#
loop_
_entity.id
_entity.type
_entity.pdbx_description
1 polymer ?
#
loop_
_entity_poly.entity_id
_entity_poly.type
_entity_poly.pdbx_seq_one_letter_code
_entity_poly.pdbx_strand_id
1 'polypeptide(L)'
;MGMTVQCQFALIEVIAVENESAVTCRRVKYVFIAWIGLGTPILDRAKVSTIGSSVRQFFGRAHIGLQVNTLEEMTKEKIIKELSRSCGAHAPNEYIFDITAEDIEFKGDHITEIEKNEVTFESLWEEFKKQNSPLNWILFQLAKDESLQVFGYGEKGVTEMVEKLDENEVLYGIFRVVGVNQEGTCTSIRERFVFLIWVPENSSVFARARVAMHKAVLLKRLETYHAEIRAEEKGDITKEGLVKLLDNTCGSHKPQKYIFAPGDEVACNN
;
A
#
# COMPACT_ATOMS: atom_id res chain seq x y z
N MET A 1 -36.56 -9.28 -27.92
CA MET A 1 -35.94 -9.43 -26.59
C MET A 1 -36.91 -10.13 -25.69
N GLY A 2 -36.65 -11.37 -25.30
CA GLY A 2 -37.55 -12.13 -24.40
C GLY A 2 -37.56 -11.52 -23.01
N MET A 3 -38.73 -11.28 -22.44
CA MET A 3 -38.87 -10.86 -21.02
C MET A 3 -38.41 -11.98 -20.12
N THR A 4 -37.39 -11.74 -19.33
CA THR A 4 -36.93 -12.70 -18.32
C THR A 4 -37.90 -12.73 -17.14
N VAL A 5 -38.42 -13.94 -16.85
CA VAL A 5 -39.39 -14.20 -15.75
C VAL A 5 -38.61 -14.81 -14.58
N GLN A 6 -37.66 -14.10 -14.02
CA GLN A 6 -36.87 -14.62 -12.90
C GLN A 6 -36.52 -13.52 -11.90
N CYS A 7 -36.60 -13.87 -10.62
CA CYS A 7 -35.99 -13.09 -9.56
C CYS A 7 -34.72 -13.83 -9.10
N GLN A 8 -33.62 -13.10 -9.02
CA GLN A 8 -32.32 -13.64 -8.59
C GLN A 8 -31.69 -12.70 -7.58
N PHE A 9 -30.91 -13.27 -6.70
CA PHE A 9 -30.10 -12.51 -5.75
C PHE A 9 -28.62 -12.82 -5.98
N ALA A 10 -27.82 -11.80 -5.92
CA ALA A 10 -26.37 -11.92 -6.00
C ALA A 10 -25.70 -11.09 -4.91
N LEU A 11 -24.56 -11.54 -4.45
CA LEU A 11 -23.63 -10.75 -3.66
C LEU A 11 -22.35 -10.61 -4.45
N ILE A 12 -21.94 -9.38 -4.70
CA ILE A 12 -20.67 -9.11 -5.36
C ILE A 12 -19.72 -8.44 -4.39
N GLU A 13 -18.47 -8.74 -4.54
CA GLU A 13 -17.37 -8.13 -3.82
C GLU A 13 -16.74 -7.03 -4.67
N VAL A 14 -16.42 -5.92 -4.03
CA VAL A 14 -15.75 -4.76 -4.67
C VAL A 14 -14.70 -4.26 -3.70
N ILE A 15 -13.47 -4.08 -4.15
CA ILE A 15 -12.44 -3.44 -3.36
C ILE A 15 -12.52 -1.92 -3.59
N ALA A 16 -12.78 -1.18 -2.52
CA ALA A 16 -12.72 0.27 -2.50
C ALA A 16 -11.33 0.70 -2.05
N VAL A 17 -10.64 1.46 -2.87
CA VAL A 17 -9.27 1.92 -2.62
C VAL A 17 -9.27 3.42 -2.35
N GLU A 18 -8.67 3.81 -1.25
CA GLU A 18 -8.45 5.20 -0.86
C GLU A 18 -6.95 5.44 -0.79
N ASN A 19 -6.45 6.33 -1.62
CA ASN A 19 -5.05 6.67 -1.71
C ASN A 19 -4.87 8.09 -1.19
N GLU A 20 -4.21 8.24 -0.03
CA GLU A 20 -3.81 9.52 0.54
C GLU A 20 -2.30 9.53 0.79
N SER A 21 -1.56 10.25 -0.04
CA SER A 21 -0.10 10.42 0.07
C SER A 21 0.65 9.08 0.23
N ALA A 22 1.11 8.75 1.44
CA ALA A 22 1.84 7.50 1.75
C ALA A 22 0.96 6.40 2.35
N VAL A 23 -0.37 6.56 2.34
CA VAL A 23 -1.31 5.61 2.91
C VAL A 23 -2.28 5.12 1.87
N THR A 24 -2.29 3.79 1.63
CA THR A 24 -3.32 3.12 0.86
C THR A 24 -4.23 2.35 1.79
N CYS A 25 -5.50 2.65 1.74
CA CYS A 25 -6.52 1.91 2.47
C CYS A 25 -7.39 1.14 1.47
N ARG A 26 -7.38 -0.19 1.58
CA ARG A 26 -8.22 -1.08 0.78
C ARG A 26 -9.32 -1.63 1.68
N ARG A 27 -10.58 -1.46 1.26
CA ARG A 27 -11.73 -1.92 2.00
C ARG A 27 -12.60 -2.78 1.13
N VAL A 28 -12.83 -4.02 1.54
CA VAL A 28 -13.79 -4.90 0.87
C VAL A 28 -15.19 -4.39 1.13
N LYS A 29 -15.94 -4.16 0.07
CA LYS A 29 -17.33 -3.76 0.07
C LYS A 29 -18.18 -4.85 -0.57
N TYR A 30 -19.28 -5.20 0.08
CA TYR A 30 -20.23 -6.17 -0.44
C TYR A 30 -21.47 -5.45 -0.93
N VAL A 31 -21.85 -5.72 -2.18
CA VAL A 31 -23.04 -5.18 -2.84
C VAL A 31 -24.05 -6.31 -3.03
N PHE A 32 -25.18 -6.18 -2.39
CA PHE A 32 -26.30 -7.10 -2.58
C PHE A 32 -27.14 -6.64 -3.77
N ILE A 33 -27.37 -7.53 -4.72
CA ILE A 33 -28.16 -7.26 -5.92
C ILE A 33 -29.40 -8.13 -5.89
N ALA A 34 -30.57 -7.48 -5.99
CA ALA A 34 -31.85 -8.12 -6.25
C ALA A 34 -32.25 -7.87 -7.70
N TRP A 35 -32.15 -8.90 -8.53
CA TRP A 35 -32.64 -8.87 -9.90
C TRP A 35 -34.11 -9.24 -9.97
N ILE A 36 -34.92 -8.37 -10.59
CA ILE A 36 -36.35 -8.61 -10.81
C ILE A 36 -36.63 -8.41 -12.31
N GLY A 37 -36.66 -9.50 -13.06
CA GLY A 37 -36.93 -9.46 -14.50
C GLY A 37 -38.26 -8.78 -14.83
N LEU A 38 -38.31 -8.00 -15.90
CA LEU A 38 -39.51 -7.21 -16.30
C LEU A 38 -40.75 -8.11 -16.52
N GLY A 39 -40.59 -9.37 -16.90
CA GLY A 39 -41.66 -10.34 -17.05
C GLY A 39 -42.14 -11.01 -15.76
N THR A 40 -41.57 -10.68 -14.61
CA THR A 40 -41.92 -11.32 -13.33
C THR A 40 -43.33 -10.94 -12.90
N PRO A 41 -44.18 -11.92 -12.52
CA PRO A 41 -45.56 -11.67 -12.04
C PRO A 41 -45.58 -10.75 -10.80
N ILE A 42 -46.61 -9.93 -10.69
CA ILE A 42 -46.76 -8.93 -9.60
C ILE A 42 -46.67 -9.57 -8.22
N LEU A 43 -47.26 -10.75 -8.03
CA LEU A 43 -47.23 -11.47 -6.74
C LEU A 43 -45.80 -11.90 -6.38
N ASP A 44 -44.99 -12.30 -7.34
CA ASP A 44 -43.60 -12.72 -7.11
C ASP A 44 -42.73 -11.49 -6.87
N ARG A 45 -42.98 -10.38 -7.54
CA ARG A 45 -42.29 -9.09 -7.25
C ARG A 45 -42.55 -8.63 -5.81
N ALA A 46 -43.79 -8.78 -5.31
CA ALA A 46 -44.11 -8.42 -3.93
C ALA A 46 -43.33 -9.27 -2.89
N LYS A 47 -43.12 -10.56 -3.20
CA LYS A 47 -42.34 -11.46 -2.34
C LYS A 47 -40.85 -11.14 -2.31
N VAL A 48 -40.30 -10.54 -3.36
CA VAL A 48 -38.86 -10.23 -3.44
C VAL A 48 -38.40 -9.31 -2.33
N SER A 49 -39.19 -8.32 -1.94
CA SER A 49 -38.85 -7.42 -0.84
C SER A 49 -38.72 -8.17 0.49
N THR A 50 -39.62 -9.11 0.78
CA THR A 50 -39.58 -9.92 2.01
C THR A 50 -38.45 -10.94 1.96
N ILE A 51 -38.36 -11.71 0.87
CA ILE A 51 -37.33 -12.73 0.68
C ILE A 51 -35.95 -12.07 0.60
N GLY A 52 -35.83 -10.95 -0.11
CA GLY A 52 -34.58 -10.20 -0.26
C GLY A 52 -33.97 -9.76 1.07
N SER A 53 -34.82 -9.35 2.02
CA SER A 53 -34.35 -9.00 3.38
C SER A 53 -33.79 -10.22 4.11
N SER A 54 -34.43 -11.36 4.01
CA SER A 54 -33.99 -12.62 4.64
C SER A 54 -32.70 -13.13 3.99
N VAL A 55 -32.62 -13.08 2.64
CA VAL A 55 -31.42 -13.46 1.89
C VAL A 55 -30.25 -12.52 2.20
N ARG A 56 -30.51 -11.22 2.28
CA ARG A 56 -29.48 -10.25 2.67
C ARG A 56 -28.96 -10.52 4.08
N GLN A 57 -29.84 -10.86 5.00
CA GLN A 57 -29.46 -11.22 6.36
C GLN A 57 -28.63 -12.52 6.42
N PHE A 58 -28.98 -13.51 5.56
CA PHE A 58 -28.20 -14.75 5.42
C PHE A 58 -26.77 -14.52 4.95
N PHE A 59 -26.57 -13.62 3.97
CA PHE A 59 -25.23 -13.24 3.50
C PHE A 59 -24.45 -12.35 4.49
N GLY A 60 -25.08 -11.89 5.56
CA GLY A 60 -24.45 -11.05 6.57
C GLY A 60 -24.40 -9.56 6.17
N ARG A 61 -23.23 -8.93 6.20
CA ARG A 61 -23.09 -7.49 6.00
C ARG A 61 -22.94 -7.09 4.53
N ALA A 62 -24.04 -6.83 3.84
CA ALA A 62 -23.99 -6.08 2.58
C ALA A 62 -23.96 -4.57 2.88
N HIS A 63 -22.99 -3.85 2.30
CA HIS A 63 -22.82 -2.41 2.52
C HIS A 63 -23.90 -1.60 1.83
N ILE A 64 -24.28 -2.01 0.62
CA ILE A 64 -25.41 -1.44 -0.13
C ILE A 64 -26.27 -2.55 -0.71
N GLY A 65 -27.52 -2.21 -1.02
CA GLY A 65 -28.45 -3.08 -1.75
C GLY A 65 -28.95 -2.37 -2.99
N LEU A 66 -28.87 -3.02 -4.14
CA LEU A 66 -29.38 -2.55 -5.42
C LEU A 66 -30.50 -3.45 -5.90
N GLN A 67 -31.61 -2.84 -6.32
CA GLN A 67 -32.63 -3.53 -7.07
C GLN A 67 -32.50 -3.11 -8.54
N VAL A 68 -32.43 -4.09 -9.43
CA VAL A 68 -32.27 -3.89 -10.89
C VAL A 68 -33.29 -4.74 -11.65
N ASN A 69 -33.80 -4.19 -12.75
CA ASN A 69 -34.82 -4.84 -13.54
C ASN A 69 -34.32 -5.13 -14.98
N THR A 70 -33.28 -4.43 -15.43
CA THR A 70 -32.66 -4.60 -16.73
C THR A 70 -31.14 -4.67 -16.61
N LEU A 71 -30.47 -5.29 -17.59
CA LEU A 71 -29.00 -5.33 -17.63
C LEU A 71 -28.37 -3.93 -17.77
N GLU A 72 -29.07 -3.01 -18.44
CA GLU A 72 -28.62 -1.64 -18.60
C GLU A 72 -28.59 -0.86 -17.28
N GLU A 73 -29.34 -1.32 -16.29
CA GLU A 73 -29.31 -0.76 -14.94
C GLU A 73 -28.14 -1.28 -14.09
N MET A 74 -27.50 -2.39 -14.50
CA MET A 74 -26.41 -3.01 -13.76
C MET A 74 -25.06 -2.60 -14.34
N THR A 75 -24.65 -1.36 -14.07
CA THR A 75 -23.38 -0.81 -14.53
C THR A 75 -22.43 -0.57 -13.37
N LYS A 76 -21.10 -0.62 -13.66
CA LYS A 76 -20.06 -0.31 -12.67
C LYS A 76 -20.27 1.12 -12.12
N GLU A 77 -20.62 2.07 -12.94
CA GLU A 77 -20.84 3.48 -12.58
C GLU A 77 -21.97 3.63 -11.56
N LYS A 78 -23.06 2.89 -11.73
CA LYS A 78 -24.20 2.91 -10.78
C LYS A 78 -23.79 2.32 -9.42
N ILE A 79 -23.05 1.23 -9.43
CA ILE A 79 -22.54 0.60 -8.20
C ILE A 79 -21.58 1.56 -7.49
N ILE A 80 -20.62 2.15 -8.20
CA ILE A 80 -19.68 3.14 -7.68
C ILE A 80 -20.42 4.31 -7.04
N LYS A 81 -21.41 4.85 -7.72
CA LYS A 81 -22.21 5.99 -7.25
C LYS A 81 -22.90 5.67 -5.91
N GLU A 82 -23.49 4.51 -5.78
CA GLU A 82 -24.18 4.10 -4.54
C GLU A 82 -23.19 3.74 -3.42
N LEU A 83 -22.06 3.12 -3.75
CA LEU A 83 -20.98 2.87 -2.79
C LEU A 83 -20.39 4.19 -2.27
N SER A 84 -20.11 5.14 -3.14
CA SER A 84 -19.55 6.45 -2.76
C SER A 84 -20.49 7.23 -1.84
N ARG A 85 -21.80 7.16 -2.06
CA ARG A 85 -22.79 7.77 -1.17
C ARG A 85 -22.79 7.18 0.24
N SER A 86 -22.37 5.93 0.36
CA SER A 86 -22.31 5.23 1.67
C SER A 86 -20.99 5.48 2.43
N CYS A 87 -20.01 6.15 1.83
CA CYS A 87 -18.65 6.24 2.37
C CYS A 87 -18.37 7.46 3.27
N GLY A 88 -19.28 8.36 3.49
CA GLY A 88 -19.05 9.53 4.35
C GLY A 88 -17.88 10.42 3.90
N ALA A 89 -17.06 10.89 4.84
CA ALA A 89 -15.96 11.83 4.59
C ALA A 89 -14.73 11.20 3.89
N HIS A 90 -14.56 9.89 3.99
CA HIS A 90 -13.44 9.14 3.38
C HIS A 90 -13.93 8.41 2.13
N ALA A 91 -14.08 9.15 1.03
CA ALA A 91 -14.52 8.59 -0.24
C ALA A 91 -13.34 7.91 -0.96
N PRO A 92 -13.49 6.64 -1.38
CA PRO A 92 -12.48 5.96 -2.18
C PRO A 92 -12.19 6.67 -3.50
N ASN A 93 -10.94 6.62 -3.93
CA ASN A 93 -10.49 7.18 -5.21
C ASN A 93 -10.71 6.17 -6.35
N GLU A 94 -10.74 4.87 -6.03
CA GLU A 94 -10.80 3.79 -6.99
C GLU A 94 -11.67 2.63 -6.49
N TYR A 95 -12.25 1.88 -7.43
CA TYR A 95 -13.03 0.67 -7.15
C TYR A 95 -12.62 -0.46 -8.10
N ILE A 96 -12.23 -1.61 -7.54
CA ILE A 96 -11.82 -2.80 -8.27
C ILE A 96 -12.97 -3.82 -8.20
N PHE A 97 -13.47 -4.27 -9.36
CA PHE A 97 -14.58 -5.20 -9.50
C PHE A 97 -14.13 -6.62 -9.85
N ASP A 98 -13.09 -6.74 -10.64
CA ASP A 98 -12.55 -8.02 -11.08
C ASP A 98 -11.35 -8.34 -10.17
N ILE A 99 -11.65 -8.88 -8.99
CA ILE A 99 -10.67 -9.14 -7.95
C ILE A 99 -9.88 -10.39 -8.31
N THR A 100 -8.59 -10.22 -8.54
CA THR A 100 -7.63 -11.31 -8.72
C THR A 100 -6.83 -11.52 -7.43
N ALA A 101 -6.15 -12.66 -7.30
CA ALA A 101 -5.21 -12.87 -6.19
C ALA A 101 -4.13 -11.77 -6.14
N GLU A 102 -3.85 -11.17 -7.28
CA GLU A 102 -2.90 -10.07 -7.47
C GLU A 102 -3.35 -8.73 -6.87
N ASP A 103 -4.66 -8.49 -6.80
CA ASP A 103 -5.23 -7.30 -6.16
C ASP A 103 -5.18 -7.39 -4.63
N ILE A 104 -4.98 -8.59 -4.10
CA ILE A 104 -4.87 -8.85 -2.66
C ILE A 104 -3.40 -8.82 -2.22
N GLU A 105 -2.47 -9.14 -3.13
CA GLU A 105 -1.03 -9.09 -2.90
C GLU A 105 -0.47 -7.73 -3.35
N PHE A 106 0.45 -7.19 -2.55
CA PHE A 106 1.22 -6.01 -2.94
C PHE A 106 2.17 -6.38 -4.08
N LYS A 107 1.83 -6.02 -5.31
CA LYS A 107 2.75 -6.10 -6.45
C LYS A 107 3.31 -4.73 -6.73
N GLY A 108 4.60 -4.58 -6.49
CA GLY A 108 5.38 -3.56 -7.19
C GLY A 108 5.45 -3.95 -8.67
N ASP A 109 5.00 -3.10 -9.57
CA ASP A 109 5.26 -3.27 -10.99
C ASP A 109 6.77 -3.24 -11.21
N HIS A 110 7.30 -4.19 -11.99
CA HIS A 110 8.71 -4.18 -12.36
C HIS A 110 9.08 -2.85 -13.00
N ILE A 111 10.24 -2.31 -12.62
CA ILE A 111 10.80 -1.12 -13.29
C ILE A 111 11.01 -1.50 -14.76
N THR A 112 10.05 -1.15 -15.62
CA THR A 112 10.26 -1.14 -17.05
C THR A 112 11.24 -0.01 -17.34
N GLU A 113 12.52 -0.41 -17.50
CA GLU A 113 13.59 0.38 -18.12
C GLU A 113 13.58 1.88 -17.74
N ILE A 114 14.21 2.21 -16.62
CA ILE A 114 14.86 3.52 -16.53
C ILE A 114 15.88 3.48 -17.67
N GLU A 115 15.57 4.14 -18.79
CA GLU A 115 16.50 4.32 -19.89
C GLU A 115 17.84 4.73 -19.30
N LYS A 116 18.95 4.20 -19.86
CA LYS A 116 20.34 4.41 -19.43
C LYS A 116 20.84 5.86 -19.59
N ASN A 117 20.01 6.82 -19.29
CA ASN A 117 20.40 8.21 -19.06
C ASN A 117 20.80 8.32 -17.59
N GLU A 118 21.93 8.95 -17.31
CA GLU A 118 22.55 9.12 -15.99
C GLU A 118 21.57 9.05 -14.82
N VAL A 119 21.62 7.92 -14.08
CA VAL A 119 20.74 7.68 -12.94
C VAL A 119 21.13 8.67 -11.85
N THR A 120 20.33 9.70 -11.66
CA THR A 120 20.52 10.69 -10.59
C THR A 120 19.70 10.32 -9.35
N PHE A 121 20.12 10.82 -8.19
CA PHE A 121 19.33 10.63 -6.96
C PHE A 121 17.92 11.19 -7.12
N GLU A 122 17.77 12.34 -7.75
CA GLU A 122 16.49 13.00 -7.96
C GLU A 122 15.53 12.14 -8.79
N SER A 123 16.02 11.51 -9.86
CA SER A 123 15.20 10.61 -10.68
C SER A 123 14.76 9.36 -9.92
N LEU A 124 15.65 8.77 -9.11
CA LEU A 124 15.32 7.64 -8.25
C LEU A 124 14.38 8.05 -7.11
N TRP A 125 14.55 9.23 -6.55
CA TRP A 125 13.72 9.74 -5.48
C TRP A 125 12.27 9.97 -5.93
N GLU A 126 12.08 10.55 -7.12
CA GLU A 126 10.75 10.71 -7.72
C GLU A 126 10.10 9.35 -8.00
N GLU A 127 10.86 8.37 -8.49
CA GLU A 127 10.36 7.01 -8.68
C GLU A 127 10.03 6.33 -7.35
N PHE A 128 10.93 6.45 -6.36
CA PHE A 128 10.76 5.86 -5.03
C PHE A 128 9.51 6.38 -4.31
N LYS A 129 9.14 7.65 -4.49
CA LYS A 129 7.93 8.24 -3.87
C LYS A 129 6.63 7.78 -4.52
N LYS A 130 6.67 7.25 -5.73
CA LYS A 130 5.45 6.74 -6.38
C LYS A 130 4.88 5.60 -5.58
N GLN A 131 3.58 5.63 -5.42
CA GLN A 131 2.85 4.54 -4.81
C GLN A 131 3.01 3.26 -5.65
N ASN A 132 3.21 2.13 -4.98
CA ASN A 132 3.48 0.84 -5.62
C ASN A 132 4.75 0.80 -6.50
N SER A 133 5.67 1.74 -6.36
CA SER A 133 6.96 1.64 -7.04
C SER A 133 7.68 0.38 -6.61
N PRO A 134 8.27 -0.39 -7.55
CA PRO A 134 9.09 -1.55 -7.22
C PRO A 134 10.39 -1.15 -6.53
N LEU A 135 10.87 0.08 -6.76
CA LEU A 135 12.07 0.60 -6.12
C LEU A 135 11.88 0.64 -4.61
N ASN A 136 12.64 -0.20 -3.92
CA ASN A 136 12.44 -0.43 -2.50
C ASN A 136 13.48 0.26 -1.63
N TRP A 137 14.68 0.48 -2.15
CA TRP A 137 15.74 1.16 -1.42
C TRP A 137 16.69 1.94 -2.35
N ILE A 138 17.30 2.98 -1.80
CA ILE A 138 18.33 3.79 -2.44
C ILE A 138 19.45 4.03 -1.41
N LEU A 139 20.71 3.74 -1.78
CA LEU A 139 21.91 4.12 -1.04
C LEU A 139 22.62 5.25 -1.77
N PHE A 140 23.09 6.24 -1.03
CA PHE A 140 23.73 7.41 -1.60
C PHE A 140 24.75 8.04 -0.63
N GLN A 141 25.60 8.90 -1.18
CA GLN A 141 26.56 9.71 -0.43
C GLN A 141 26.28 11.19 -0.67
N LEU A 142 26.65 12.04 0.28
CA LEU A 142 26.66 13.48 0.12
C LEU A 142 28.08 13.93 -0.26
N ALA A 143 28.25 14.44 -1.47
CA ALA A 143 29.50 14.97 -1.95
C ALA A 143 29.84 16.33 -1.31
N LYS A 144 31.04 16.83 -1.55
CA LYS A 144 31.52 18.11 -0.98
C LYS A 144 30.75 19.33 -1.49
N ASP A 145 30.21 19.24 -2.68
CA ASP A 145 29.36 20.25 -3.33
C ASP A 145 27.88 20.10 -2.97
N GLU A 146 27.59 19.26 -1.96
CA GLU A 146 26.25 18.92 -1.50
C GLU A 146 25.41 18.16 -2.56
N SER A 147 25.99 17.67 -3.65
CA SER A 147 25.28 16.76 -4.56
C SER A 147 25.09 15.38 -3.95
N LEU A 148 23.98 14.72 -4.28
CA LEU A 148 23.69 13.36 -3.84
C LEU A 148 24.18 12.37 -4.91
N GLN A 149 25.20 11.60 -4.57
CA GLN A 149 25.75 10.59 -5.45
C GLN A 149 25.14 9.24 -5.13
N VAL A 150 24.51 8.62 -6.11
CA VAL A 150 23.91 7.28 -5.95
C VAL A 150 25.01 6.25 -5.78
N PHE A 151 24.94 5.48 -4.70
CA PHE A 151 25.83 4.36 -4.44
C PHE A 151 25.21 3.04 -4.91
N GLY A 152 23.89 2.88 -4.75
CA GLY A 152 23.14 1.73 -5.20
C GLY A 152 21.65 1.90 -4.99
N TYR A 153 20.88 1.06 -5.65
CA TYR A 153 19.42 1.00 -5.51
C TYR A 153 18.92 -0.39 -5.87
N GLY A 154 17.70 -0.73 -5.43
CA GLY A 154 17.12 -2.05 -5.72
C GLY A 154 15.69 -2.25 -5.25
N GLU A 155 15.18 -3.44 -5.51
CA GLU A 155 13.77 -3.81 -5.36
C GLU A 155 13.53 -4.88 -4.27
N LYS A 156 14.58 -5.61 -3.85
CA LYS A 156 14.46 -6.81 -2.99
C LYS A 156 14.54 -6.51 -1.49
N GLY A 157 14.27 -5.27 -1.11
CA GLY A 157 14.14 -4.88 0.28
C GLY A 157 15.44 -4.68 1.06
N VAL A 158 15.28 -4.56 2.37
CA VAL A 158 16.37 -4.20 3.28
C VAL A 158 17.51 -5.21 3.29
N THR A 159 17.24 -6.49 3.08
CA THR A 159 18.28 -7.54 3.04
C THR A 159 19.26 -7.30 1.90
N GLU A 160 18.74 -7.04 0.69
CA GLU A 160 19.57 -6.69 -0.46
C GLU A 160 20.36 -5.40 -0.23
N MET A 161 19.73 -4.39 0.36
CA MET A 161 20.39 -3.12 0.71
C MET A 161 21.57 -3.34 1.65
N VAL A 162 21.38 -4.15 2.71
CA VAL A 162 22.43 -4.45 3.71
C VAL A 162 23.62 -5.17 3.08
N GLU A 163 23.40 -6.05 2.11
CA GLU A 163 24.49 -6.71 1.36
C GLU A 163 25.36 -5.70 0.59
N LYS A 164 24.77 -4.61 0.12
CA LYS A 164 25.45 -3.55 -0.65
C LYS A 164 26.16 -2.50 0.21
N LEU A 165 26.00 -2.52 1.53
CA LEU A 165 26.70 -1.60 2.43
C LEU A 165 28.21 -1.86 2.39
N ASP A 166 28.98 -0.80 2.15
CA ASP A 166 30.44 -0.81 2.21
C ASP A 166 30.92 -0.55 3.65
N GLU A 167 31.84 -1.35 4.12
CA GLU A 167 32.36 -1.27 5.49
C GLU A 167 33.43 -0.17 5.68
N ASN A 168 33.83 0.52 4.60
CA ASN A 168 34.82 1.59 4.65
C ASN A 168 34.21 2.98 4.38
N GLU A 169 32.98 3.03 3.92
CA GLU A 169 32.33 4.27 3.48
C GLU A 169 31.13 4.65 4.34
N VAL A 170 31.03 5.93 4.68
CA VAL A 170 29.80 6.46 5.27
C VAL A 170 28.75 6.60 4.17
N LEU A 171 27.62 5.91 4.35
CA LEU A 171 26.52 5.91 3.39
C LEU A 171 25.23 6.39 4.08
N TYR A 172 24.37 6.92 3.26
CA TYR A 172 23.00 7.22 3.64
C TYR A 172 22.06 6.37 2.82
N GLY A 173 20.96 5.92 3.41
CA GLY A 173 19.99 5.10 2.72
C GLY A 173 18.57 5.53 3.03
N ILE A 174 17.70 5.29 2.10
CA ILE A 174 16.26 5.33 2.31
C ILE A 174 15.67 4.03 1.80
N PHE A 175 14.81 3.40 2.58
CA PHE A 175 14.13 2.18 2.17
C PHE A 175 12.68 2.16 2.62
N ARG A 176 11.89 1.40 1.88
CA ARG A 176 10.45 1.25 2.08
C ARG A 176 10.15 0.00 2.88
N VAL A 177 9.21 0.14 3.80
CA VAL A 177 8.59 -0.96 4.53
C VAL A 177 7.10 -0.75 4.51
N VAL A 178 6.34 -1.81 4.26
CA VAL A 178 4.87 -1.71 4.17
C VAL A 178 4.24 -2.32 5.41
N GLY A 179 3.55 -1.52 6.18
CA GLY A 179 2.75 -1.97 7.32
C GLY A 179 1.35 -2.36 6.87
N VAL A 180 0.91 -3.56 7.22
CA VAL A 180 -0.41 -4.09 6.89
C VAL A 180 -1.21 -4.32 8.17
N ASN A 181 -2.39 -3.75 8.23
CA ASN A 181 -3.36 -3.99 9.30
C ASN A 181 -4.70 -4.44 8.70
N GLN A 182 -5.23 -5.55 9.21
CA GLN A 182 -6.52 -6.09 8.76
C GLN A 182 -7.51 -6.12 9.93
N GLU A 183 -8.56 -5.33 9.84
CA GLU A 183 -9.65 -5.28 10.81
C GLU A 183 -10.97 -5.65 10.13
N GLY A 184 -11.41 -6.88 10.33
CA GLY A 184 -12.61 -7.41 9.69
C GLY A 184 -12.45 -7.43 8.17
N THR A 185 -13.28 -6.64 7.45
CA THR A 185 -13.24 -6.51 5.98
C THR A 185 -12.40 -5.32 5.49
N CYS A 186 -11.73 -4.61 6.41
CA CYS A 186 -10.87 -3.48 6.06
C CYS A 186 -9.42 -3.91 6.14
N THR A 187 -8.69 -3.75 5.03
CA THR A 187 -7.23 -3.89 4.99
C THR A 187 -6.62 -2.51 4.79
N SER A 188 -5.83 -2.08 5.75
CA SER A 188 -5.06 -0.82 5.68
C SER A 188 -3.62 -1.14 5.35
N ILE A 189 -3.12 -0.57 4.26
CA ILE A 189 -1.74 -0.71 3.79
C ILE A 189 -1.09 0.66 3.90
N ARG A 190 0.03 0.74 4.62
CA ARG A 190 0.75 1.99 4.87
C ARG A 190 2.21 1.84 4.52
N GLU A 191 2.66 2.60 3.55
CA GLU A 191 4.08 2.71 3.25
C GLU A 191 4.79 3.51 4.34
N ARG A 192 5.94 3.00 4.75
CA ARG A 192 6.82 3.62 5.74
C ARG A 192 8.22 3.74 5.15
N PHE A 193 8.77 4.92 5.19
CA PHE A 193 10.12 5.19 4.74
C PHE A 193 11.04 5.26 5.95
N VAL A 194 12.12 4.51 5.91
CA VAL A 194 13.13 4.49 6.97
C VAL A 194 14.42 5.08 6.43
N PHE A 195 14.93 6.09 7.12
CA PHE A 195 16.19 6.72 6.82
C PHE A 195 17.32 5.99 7.54
N LEU A 196 18.31 5.50 6.78
CA LEU A 196 19.51 4.84 7.29
C LEU A 196 20.69 5.82 7.29
N ILE A 197 21.40 5.85 8.41
CA ILE A 197 22.71 6.48 8.54
C ILE A 197 23.72 5.38 8.83
N TRP A 198 24.50 5.00 7.82
CA TRP A 198 25.52 3.97 7.90
C TRP A 198 26.88 4.59 8.19
N VAL A 199 27.50 4.25 9.33
CA VAL A 199 28.76 4.85 9.80
C VAL A 199 29.68 3.75 10.32
N PRO A 200 30.27 2.94 9.44
CA PRO A 200 31.10 1.80 9.86
C PRO A 200 32.40 2.26 10.55
N GLU A 201 32.90 1.43 11.46
CA GLU A 201 34.13 1.73 12.22
C GLU A 201 35.34 1.98 11.32
N ASN A 202 35.44 1.25 10.20
CA ASN A 202 36.54 1.38 9.26
C ASN A 202 36.50 2.67 8.41
N SER A 203 35.39 3.41 8.46
CA SER A 203 35.28 4.67 7.72
C SER A 203 36.21 5.76 8.28
N SER A 204 36.61 6.70 7.43
CA SER A 204 37.53 7.73 7.84
C SER A 204 36.97 8.62 8.96
N VAL A 205 37.85 9.05 9.88
CA VAL A 205 37.48 9.94 10.98
C VAL A 205 36.82 11.23 10.49
N PHE A 206 37.30 11.77 9.35
CA PHE A 206 36.73 12.97 8.74
C PHE A 206 35.32 12.73 8.18
N ALA A 207 35.05 11.55 7.59
CA ALA A 207 33.70 11.20 7.12
C ALA A 207 32.74 11.08 8.30
N ARG A 208 33.16 10.38 9.36
CA ARG A 208 32.35 10.25 10.60
C ARG A 208 32.05 11.58 11.25
N ALA A 209 33.02 12.48 11.34
CA ALA A 209 32.84 13.82 11.93
C ALA A 209 31.80 14.69 11.18
N ARG A 210 31.61 14.44 9.87
CA ARG A 210 30.66 15.20 9.03
C ARG A 210 29.22 14.70 9.09
N VAL A 211 28.97 13.54 9.65
CA VAL A 211 27.64 12.90 9.65
C VAL A 211 26.54 13.82 10.17
N ALA A 212 26.79 14.51 11.28
CA ALA A 212 25.79 15.42 11.86
C ALA A 212 25.45 16.61 10.93
N MET A 213 26.44 17.16 10.24
CA MET A 213 26.25 18.23 9.26
C MET A 213 25.51 17.70 8.01
N HIS A 214 25.93 16.56 7.50
CA HIS A 214 25.29 15.89 6.36
C HIS A 214 23.81 15.61 6.66
N LYS A 215 23.52 15.08 7.85
CA LYS A 215 22.14 14.83 8.28
C LYS A 215 21.26 16.07 8.17
N ALA A 216 21.75 17.22 8.65
CA ALA A 216 20.99 18.48 8.60
C ALA A 216 20.66 18.91 7.15
N VAL A 217 21.56 18.66 6.20
CA VAL A 217 21.32 18.91 4.76
C VAL A 217 20.32 17.92 4.19
N LEU A 218 20.51 16.61 4.49
CA LEU A 218 19.67 15.53 3.97
C LEU A 218 18.22 15.64 4.44
N LEU A 219 17.98 16.02 5.71
CA LEU A 219 16.64 16.22 6.24
C LEU A 219 15.82 17.24 5.46
N LYS A 220 16.46 18.24 4.87
CA LYS A 220 15.78 19.24 4.03
C LYS A 220 15.40 18.70 2.64
N ARG A 221 16.10 17.67 2.17
CA ARG A 221 15.90 17.10 0.82
C ARG A 221 14.98 15.89 0.82
N LEU A 222 15.03 15.09 1.89
CA LEU A 222 14.23 13.85 1.99
C LEU A 222 12.79 14.08 2.42
N GLU A 223 12.34 15.33 2.53
CA GLU A 223 10.97 15.81 2.85
C GLU A 223 10.16 14.95 3.83
N THR A 224 10.11 13.62 3.64
CA THR A 224 9.33 12.69 4.47
C THR A 224 10.05 11.36 4.70
N TYR A 225 10.28 11.02 5.96
CA TYR A 225 10.56 9.67 6.43
C TYR A 225 9.87 9.46 7.78
N HIS A 226 9.63 8.21 8.13
CA HIS A 226 8.82 7.85 9.31
C HIS A 226 9.67 7.40 10.49
N ALA A 227 10.84 6.86 10.21
CA ALA A 227 11.78 6.39 11.22
C ALA A 227 13.22 6.56 10.75
N GLU A 228 14.15 6.64 11.70
CA GLU A 228 15.59 6.77 11.43
C GLU A 228 16.33 5.66 12.18
N ILE A 229 17.28 5.03 11.49
CA ILE A 229 18.21 4.09 12.10
C ILE A 229 19.65 4.52 11.82
N ARG A 230 20.50 4.51 12.84
CA ARG A 230 21.93 4.60 12.72
C ARG A 230 22.54 3.24 12.96
N ALA A 231 23.42 2.81 12.07
CA ALA A 231 24.09 1.51 12.14
C ALA A 231 25.60 1.67 11.89
N GLU A 232 26.38 0.87 12.58
CA GLU A 232 27.85 0.79 12.48
C GLU A 232 28.28 -0.56 11.95
N GLU A 233 27.45 -1.59 12.20
CA GLU A 233 27.62 -2.96 11.69
C GLU A 233 26.37 -3.43 10.97
N LYS A 234 26.52 -4.34 9.97
CA LYS A 234 25.38 -4.92 9.25
C LYS A 234 24.39 -5.62 10.17
N GLY A 235 24.87 -6.18 11.27
CA GLY A 235 24.08 -6.81 12.31
C GLY A 235 23.15 -5.88 13.08
N ASP A 236 23.38 -4.56 13.05
CA ASP A 236 22.50 -3.57 13.69
C ASP A 236 21.17 -3.42 12.94
N ILE A 237 21.15 -3.81 11.67
CA ILE A 237 19.98 -3.67 10.79
C ILE A 237 19.24 -5.00 10.74
N THR A 238 18.47 -5.28 11.79
CA THR A 238 17.64 -6.50 11.85
C THR A 238 16.17 -6.17 11.60
N LYS A 239 15.43 -7.10 10.99
CA LYS A 239 14.00 -6.92 10.73
C LYS A 239 13.22 -6.72 12.02
N GLU A 240 13.56 -7.47 13.07
CA GLU A 240 12.94 -7.35 14.39
C GLU A 240 13.21 -5.97 15.03
N GLY A 241 14.41 -5.45 14.86
CA GLY A 241 14.78 -4.10 15.28
C GLY A 241 14.00 -3.03 14.53
N LEU A 242 13.86 -3.19 13.22
CA LEU A 242 13.09 -2.29 12.36
C LEU A 242 11.59 -2.32 12.67
N VAL A 243 11.02 -3.50 12.93
CA VAL A 243 9.62 -3.64 13.39
C VAL A 243 9.40 -2.85 14.67
N LYS A 244 10.24 -3.04 15.68
CA LYS A 244 10.15 -2.30 16.95
C LYS A 244 10.29 -0.79 16.75
N LEU A 245 11.20 -0.37 15.89
CA LEU A 245 11.41 1.04 15.55
C LEU A 245 10.16 1.64 14.92
N LEU A 246 9.59 0.96 13.94
CA LEU A 246 8.39 1.40 13.21
C LEU A 246 7.15 1.38 14.10
N ASP A 247 6.98 0.39 14.96
CA ASP A 247 5.87 0.31 15.91
C ASP A 247 5.84 1.49 16.89
N ASN A 248 7.01 2.00 17.27
CA ASN A 248 7.11 3.20 18.12
C ASN A 248 6.65 4.48 17.41
N THR A 249 6.63 4.48 16.07
CA THR A 249 6.13 5.62 15.27
C THR A 249 4.65 5.50 14.92
N CYS A 250 4.05 4.34 15.15
CA CYS A 250 2.65 4.07 14.84
C CYS A 250 1.78 4.33 16.07
N GLY A 251 1.09 5.37 16.24
CA GLY A 251 0.17 5.59 17.38
C GLY A 251 -0.66 4.34 17.79
N SER A 252 -1.96 4.48 17.99
CA SER A 252 -2.85 3.38 18.42
C SER A 252 -3.11 2.28 17.37
N HIS A 253 -2.86 2.55 16.09
CA HIS A 253 -3.11 1.61 14.98
C HIS A 253 -1.81 0.97 14.49
N LYS A 254 -1.32 -0.01 15.25
CA LYS A 254 -0.13 -0.77 14.88
C LYS A 254 -0.46 -1.77 13.77
N PRO A 255 0.41 -1.95 12.78
CA PRO A 255 0.28 -3.02 11.80
C PRO A 255 0.33 -4.41 12.44
N GLN A 256 -0.36 -5.37 11.84
CA GLN A 256 -0.26 -6.78 12.23
C GLN A 256 0.97 -7.45 11.62
N LYS A 257 1.46 -6.92 10.50
CA LYS A 257 2.70 -7.38 9.86
C LYS A 257 3.36 -6.25 9.09
N TYR A 258 4.67 -6.39 8.91
CA TYR A 258 5.48 -5.55 8.04
C TYR A 258 6.03 -6.39 6.88
N ILE A 259 5.96 -5.83 5.67
CA ILE A 259 6.50 -6.41 4.43
C ILE A 259 7.71 -5.57 4.03
N PHE A 260 8.87 -6.21 3.92
CA PHE A 260 10.14 -5.60 3.54
C PHE A 260 10.44 -5.73 2.05
N ALA A 261 9.95 -6.79 1.43
CA ALA A 261 9.98 -7.07 0.00
C ALA A 261 8.90 -8.10 -0.35
N PRO A 262 8.57 -8.32 -1.62
CA PRO A 262 7.68 -9.41 -2.02
C PRO A 262 8.14 -10.76 -1.46
N GLY A 263 7.28 -11.42 -0.68
CA GLY A 263 7.60 -12.70 -0.01
C GLY A 263 8.47 -12.58 1.24
N ASP A 264 8.83 -11.37 1.67
CA ASP A 264 9.65 -11.12 2.85
C ASP A 264 8.85 -10.30 3.88
N GLU A 265 8.19 -10.98 4.81
CA GLU A 265 7.32 -10.36 5.81
C GLU A 265 7.63 -10.80 7.23
N VAL A 266 7.36 -9.94 8.19
CA VAL A 266 7.47 -10.20 9.64
C VAL A 266 6.15 -9.88 10.30
N ALA A 267 5.57 -10.86 10.99
CA ALA A 267 4.37 -10.65 11.80
C ALA A 267 4.72 -9.86 13.07
N CYS A 268 3.85 -8.94 13.45
CA CYS A 268 3.98 -8.22 14.72
C CYS A 268 3.35 -9.08 15.83
N ASN A 269 4.10 -9.35 16.88
CA ASN A 269 3.55 -9.96 18.10
C ASN A 269 2.87 -8.84 18.89
N ASN A 270 1.57 -8.66 18.68
CA ASN A 270 0.73 -7.76 19.47
C ASN A 270 0.19 -8.45 20.70
#